data_b7e2817bfe0769ba73d4e1337d8d4b16
#
_entry.id   b7e2817bfe0769ba73d4e1337d8d4b16
#
_cell.length_a   1.000
_cell.length_b   1.000
_cell.length_c   1.000
_cell.angle_alpha   90.00
_cell.angle_beta   90.00
_cell.angle_gamma   90.00
#
_symmetry.space_group_name_H-M   'P 1'
#
loop_
_entity.id
_entity.type
_entity.pdbx_description
1 polymer ?
#
loop_
_entity_poly.entity_id
_entity_poly.type
_entity_poly.pdbx_seq_one_letter_code
_entity_poly.pdbx_strand_id
1 'polypeptide(L)'
;MKKFYYLLLLISLSNWAFGQVIDNNIQGYYQAKSDSNMYSFFEFDGNGKVNITGIGTGDYFIKGDSLIIYPDKSIFKFKIKNNTLVGASNWVENETWIRKDTIVANNRKNEALSKKKAALLHEYYKISSEKMAIEMMMDDTAAKAKKEKISKLCNEGLSKACMDYFGILLIEDQGMDALLNPEKNTKPKTLNPEIVSLGNKIISQEEPEGYTLLGTYYYILGQKEKAVEQWNKGVDKGSQKSAMALIQIEME
;
A
#
# COMPACT_ATOMS: atom_id res chain seq x y z
N MET A 1 -28.68 -36.47 -32.05
CA MET A 1 -28.92 -35.03 -31.95
C MET A 1 -28.89 -34.49 -30.51
N LYS A 2 -29.36 -35.21 -29.49
CA LYS A 2 -29.35 -34.71 -28.06
C LYS A 2 -27.94 -34.47 -27.45
N LYS A 3 -26.91 -35.21 -27.89
CA LYS A 3 -25.54 -35.05 -27.38
C LYS A 3 -24.82 -33.77 -27.85
N PHE A 4 -25.26 -33.17 -28.95
CA PHE A 4 -24.67 -31.96 -29.51
C PHE A 4 -25.09 -30.68 -28.74
N TYR A 5 -26.28 -30.68 -28.16
CA TYR A 5 -26.79 -29.58 -27.34
C TYR A 5 -26.07 -29.44 -26.00
N TYR A 6 -25.61 -30.54 -25.39
CA TYR A 6 -24.83 -30.50 -24.15
C TYR A 6 -23.42 -29.93 -24.35
N LEU A 7 -22.81 -30.15 -25.53
CA LEU A 7 -21.51 -29.57 -25.84
C LEU A 7 -21.59 -28.06 -26.05
N LEU A 8 -22.64 -27.57 -26.71
CA LEU A 8 -22.90 -26.12 -26.86
C LEU A 8 -23.23 -25.44 -25.55
N LEU A 9 -23.93 -26.10 -24.64
CA LEU A 9 -24.23 -25.55 -23.30
C LEU A 9 -22.98 -25.45 -22.40
N LEU A 10 -22.06 -26.42 -22.51
CA LEU A 10 -20.78 -26.38 -21.79
C LEU A 10 -19.85 -25.27 -22.30
N ILE A 11 -19.87 -24.96 -23.59
CA ILE A 11 -19.07 -23.87 -24.18
C ILE A 11 -19.65 -22.50 -23.80
N SER A 12 -20.97 -22.37 -23.59
CA SER A 12 -21.59 -21.13 -23.17
C SER A 12 -21.35 -20.81 -21.68
N LEU A 13 -21.12 -21.82 -20.85
CA LEU A 13 -20.81 -21.62 -19.41
C LEU A 13 -19.34 -21.27 -19.15
N SER A 14 -18.44 -21.58 -20.08
CA SER A 14 -17.00 -21.25 -19.93
C SER A 14 -16.67 -19.77 -20.18
N ASN A 15 -17.59 -18.98 -20.73
CA ASN A 15 -17.35 -17.55 -21.01
C ASN A 15 -17.70 -16.60 -19.85
N TRP A 16 -18.14 -17.09 -18.70
CA TRP A 16 -18.51 -16.24 -17.55
C TRP A 16 -17.40 -16.09 -16.49
N ALA A 17 -16.26 -16.71 -16.73
CA ALA A 17 -15.10 -16.59 -15.83
C ALA A 17 -14.03 -15.62 -16.38
N PHE A 18 -14.42 -14.56 -17.09
CA PHE A 18 -13.52 -13.43 -17.29
C PHE A 18 -13.37 -12.72 -15.95
N GLY A 19 -12.32 -13.08 -15.21
CA GLY A 19 -11.92 -12.35 -14.03
C GLY A 19 -11.86 -10.86 -14.37
N GLN A 20 -12.46 -10.00 -13.54
CA GLN A 20 -12.43 -8.56 -13.76
C GLN A 20 -10.99 -8.12 -13.94
N VAL A 21 -10.70 -7.45 -15.05
CA VAL A 21 -9.36 -6.91 -15.32
C VAL A 21 -9.03 -5.95 -14.20
N ILE A 22 -7.92 -6.19 -13.54
CA ILE A 22 -7.36 -5.31 -12.51
C ILE A 22 -6.14 -4.65 -13.11
N ASP A 23 -6.13 -3.33 -13.14
CA ASP A 23 -4.99 -2.55 -13.61
C ASP A 23 -4.86 -1.22 -12.84
N ASN A 24 -3.95 -0.36 -13.23
CA ASN A 24 -3.76 0.98 -12.68
C ASN A 24 -3.43 1.99 -13.78
N ASN A 25 -4.06 1.85 -14.94
CA ASN A 25 -3.73 2.60 -16.14
C ASN A 25 -4.33 4.02 -16.18
N ILE A 26 -5.08 4.45 -15.17
CA ILE A 26 -5.53 5.84 -15.07
C ILE A 26 -4.35 6.75 -14.74
N GLN A 27 -4.24 7.87 -15.44
CA GLN A 27 -3.18 8.86 -15.28
C GLN A 27 -3.72 10.27 -15.48
N GLY A 28 -3.12 11.24 -14.79
CA GLY A 28 -3.37 12.65 -14.97
C GLY A 28 -4.15 13.30 -13.84
N TYR A 29 -4.47 14.56 -14.03
CA TYR A 29 -5.07 15.44 -13.04
C TYR A 29 -6.59 15.51 -13.21
N TYR A 30 -7.32 15.23 -12.14
CA TYR A 30 -8.77 15.28 -12.07
C TYR A 30 -9.20 16.29 -11.03
N GLN A 31 -9.91 17.34 -11.44
CA GLN A 31 -10.39 18.41 -10.58
C GLN A 31 -11.86 18.23 -10.26
N ALA A 32 -12.25 18.50 -9.02
CA ALA A 32 -13.64 18.52 -8.59
C ALA A 32 -14.45 19.51 -9.44
N LYS A 33 -15.68 19.13 -9.78
CA LYS A 33 -16.60 20.00 -10.49
C LYS A 33 -17.13 21.11 -9.59
N SER A 34 -17.26 20.86 -8.29
CA SER A 34 -17.70 21.83 -7.29
C SER A 34 -16.51 22.33 -6.48
N ASP A 35 -16.42 23.65 -6.31
CA ASP A 35 -15.37 24.29 -5.51
C ASP A 35 -15.54 24.04 -3.99
N SER A 36 -16.74 23.63 -3.56
CA SER A 36 -17.02 23.27 -2.16
C SER A 36 -16.59 21.86 -1.79
N ASN A 37 -16.04 21.10 -2.73
CA ASN A 37 -15.62 19.72 -2.49
C ASN A 37 -14.39 19.67 -1.58
N MET A 38 -14.44 18.83 -0.54
CA MET A 38 -13.32 18.63 0.38
C MET A 38 -12.05 18.13 -0.35
N TYR A 39 -12.21 17.30 -1.37
CA TYR A 39 -11.14 16.77 -2.20
C TYR A 39 -11.14 17.48 -3.54
N SER A 40 -10.47 18.64 -3.62
CA SER A 40 -10.49 19.47 -4.82
C SER A 40 -9.83 18.82 -6.02
N PHE A 41 -8.86 17.91 -5.82
CA PHE A 41 -8.25 17.16 -6.93
C PHE A 41 -7.73 15.78 -6.54
N PHE A 42 -7.56 14.94 -7.56
CA PHE A 42 -6.82 13.69 -7.58
C PHE A 42 -5.83 13.72 -8.75
N GLU A 43 -4.56 13.43 -8.48
CA GLU A 43 -3.51 13.34 -9.50
C GLU A 43 -2.92 11.93 -9.51
N PHE A 44 -3.11 11.21 -10.61
CA PHE A 44 -2.72 9.82 -10.79
C PHE A 44 -1.42 9.70 -11.57
N ASP A 45 -0.47 8.92 -11.05
CA ASP A 45 0.85 8.69 -11.67
C ASP A 45 0.85 7.67 -12.82
N GLY A 46 -0.23 6.91 -12.98
CA GLY A 46 -0.32 5.79 -13.95
C GLY A 46 0.34 4.49 -13.46
N ASN A 47 0.84 4.46 -12.21
CA ASN A 47 1.57 3.34 -11.63
C ASN A 47 1.04 2.89 -10.27
N GLY A 48 -0.18 3.29 -9.90
CA GLY A 48 -0.86 2.89 -8.67
C GLY A 48 -0.67 3.84 -7.49
N LYS A 49 -0.10 5.04 -7.70
CA LYS A 49 -0.08 6.12 -6.71
C LYS A 49 -0.94 7.29 -7.15
N VAL A 50 -1.61 7.91 -6.20
CA VAL A 50 -2.44 9.09 -6.40
C VAL A 50 -2.16 10.13 -5.33
N ASN A 51 -1.98 11.37 -5.75
CA ASN A 51 -1.92 12.52 -4.86
C ASN A 51 -3.33 13.09 -4.66
N ILE A 52 -3.71 13.33 -3.40
CA ILE A 52 -5.06 13.71 -2.98
C ILE A 52 -4.98 15.00 -2.18
N THR A 53 -5.76 16.00 -2.56
CA THR A 53 -5.82 17.27 -1.82
C THR A 53 -6.10 17.04 -0.33
N GLY A 54 -5.25 17.62 0.52
CA GLY A 54 -5.44 17.61 1.97
C GLY A 54 -5.14 16.29 2.67
N ILE A 55 -4.82 15.21 1.92
CA ILE A 55 -4.49 13.89 2.48
C ILE A 55 -3.04 13.49 2.19
N GLY A 56 -2.52 13.84 1.00
CA GLY A 56 -1.23 13.39 0.50
C GLY A 56 -1.35 12.22 -0.47
N THR A 57 -0.43 11.26 -0.40
CA THR A 57 -0.34 10.17 -1.38
C THR A 57 -1.08 8.92 -0.93
N GLY A 58 -1.94 8.38 -1.80
CA GLY A 58 -2.62 7.10 -1.62
C GLY A 58 -2.24 6.06 -2.67
N ASP A 59 -2.71 4.82 -2.46
CA ASP A 59 -2.63 3.77 -3.46
C ASP A 59 -3.95 3.69 -4.23
N TYR A 60 -3.89 3.32 -5.51
CA TYR A 60 -5.09 3.05 -6.29
C TYR A 60 -4.92 1.86 -7.23
N PHE A 61 -6.05 1.29 -7.62
CA PHE A 61 -6.16 0.34 -8.73
C PHE A 61 -7.55 0.41 -9.37
N ILE A 62 -7.66 -0.12 -10.59
CA ILE A 62 -8.92 -0.23 -11.33
C ILE A 62 -9.37 -1.67 -11.30
N LYS A 63 -10.64 -1.90 -11.04
CA LYS A 63 -11.29 -3.21 -11.11
C LYS A 63 -12.57 -3.11 -11.93
N GLY A 64 -12.51 -3.58 -13.18
CA GLY A 64 -13.59 -3.39 -14.13
C GLY A 64 -13.82 -1.90 -14.46
N ASP A 65 -15.01 -1.38 -14.22
CA ASP A 65 -15.39 0.03 -14.42
C ASP A 65 -15.17 0.91 -13.19
N SER A 66 -14.62 0.34 -12.14
CA SER A 66 -14.49 0.99 -10.84
C SER A 66 -13.03 1.30 -10.51
N LEU A 67 -12.77 2.56 -10.15
CA LEU A 67 -11.52 3.01 -9.56
C LEU A 67 -11.64 2.93 -8.03
N ILE A 68 -10.66 2.31 -7.40
CA ILE A 68 -10.59 2.15 -5.94
C ILE A 68 -9.32 2.84 -5.46
N ILE A 69 -9.47 3.74 -4.49
CA ILE A 69 -8.37 4.49 -3.89
C ILE A 69 -8.32 4.20 -2.40
N TYR A 70 -7.12 3.98 -1.88
CA TYR A 70 -6.81 3.82 -0.47
C TYR A 70 -5.89 4.97 -0.02
N PRO A 71 -6.48 6.10 0.45
CA PRO A 71 -5.66 7.22 0.92
C PRO A 71 -4.89 6.87 2.20
N ASP A 72 -5.57 6.27 3.19
CA ASP A 72 -4.98 5.78 4.44
C ASP A 72 -5.87 4.65 4.99
N LYS A 73 -6.83 4.96 5.86
CA LYS A 73 -7.77 3.98 6.44
C LYS A 73 -9.11 3.94 5.75
N SER A 74 -9.39 4.96 4.92
CA SER A 74 -10.62 5.09 4.15
C SER A 74 -10.52 4.39 2.80
N ILE A 75 -11.67 4.11 2.18
CA ILE A 75 -11.75 3.57 0.82
C ILE A 75 -12.62 4.51 0.00
N PHE A 76 -12.04 5.12 -1.04
CA PHE A 76 -12.80 5.89 -2.01
C PHE A 76 -13.09 5.02 -3.23
N LYS A 77 -14.32 4.99 -3.65
CA LYS A 77 -14.76 4.26 -4.85
C LYS A 77 -15.36 5.24 -5.84
N PHE A 78 -14.98 5.08 -7.10
CA PHE A 78 -15.48 5.89 -8.21
C PHE A 78 -15.92 4.99 -9.35
N LYS A 79 -16.91 5.43 -10.09
CA LYS A 79 -17.22 4.96 -11.45
C LYS A 79 -16.44 5.80 -12.44
N ILE A 80 -15.72 5.15 -13.34
CA ILE A 80 -15.02 5.82 -14.44
C ILE A 80 -16.01 6.00 -15.59
N LYS A 81 -16.21 7.26 -16.02
CA LYS A 81 -17.06 7.59 -17.16
C LYS A 81 -16.31 8.53 -18.10
N ASN A 82 -15.71 7.99 -19.16
CA ASN A 82 -14.87 8.76 -20.08
C ASN A 82 -13.77 9.52 -19.31
N ASN A 83 -13.80 10.87 -19.36
CA ASN A 83 -12.84 11.75 -18.71
C ASN A 83 -13.31 12.21 -17.32
N THR A 84 -14.23 11.49 -16.69
CA THR A 84 -14.77 11.84 -15.38
C THR A 84 -14.71 10.69 -14.40
N LEU A 85 -14.53 11.04 -13.12
CA LEU A 85 -14.68 10.16 -11.98
C LEU A 85 -15.98 10.57 -11.25
N VAL A 86 -16.89 9.62 -11.07
CA VAL A 86 -18.13 9.82 -10.31
C VAL A 86 -18.04 9.06 -9.01
N GLY A 87 -18.09 9.75 -7.89
CA GLY A 87 -17.99 9.17 -6.56
C GLY A 87 -19.11 8.16 -6.28
N ALA A 88 -18.74 7.03 -5.65
CA ALA A 88 -19.62 5.90 -5.37
C ALA A 88 -19.44 5.34 -3.95
N SER A 89 -18.78 6.05 -3.06
CA SER A 89 -18.66 5.71 -1.64
C SER A 89 -18.86 6.95 -0.78
N ASN A 90 -19.22 6.77 0.49
CA ASN A 90 -19.69 7.81 1.41
C ASN A 90 -18.85 9.10 1.43
N TRP A 91 -17.52 9.02 1.31
CA TRP A 91 -16.61 10.16 1.35
C TRP A 91 -16.57 10.99 0.07
N VAL A 92 -17.07 10.45 -1.04
CA VAL A 92 -17.00 11.05 -2.37
C VAL A 92 -18.33 10.91 -3.12
N GLU A 93 -19.38 10.41 -2.47
CA GLU A 93 -20.68 10.09 -3.07
C GLU A 93 -21.33 11.32 -3.70
N ASN A 94 -21.89 11.12 -4.90
CA ASN A 94 -22.58 12.15 -5.69
C ASN A 94 -21.71 13.29 -6.22
N GLU A 95 -20.41 13.26 -5.95
CA GLU A 95 -19.46 14.25 -6.46
C GLU A 95 -18.80 13.78 -7.76
N THR A 96 -18.30 14.72 -8.53
CA THR A 96 -17.70 14.45 -9.84
C THR A 96 -16.40 15.19 -10.00
N TRP A 97 -15.35 14.50 -10.52
CA TRP A 97 -14.08 15.08 -10.90
C TRP A 97 -13.89 14.95 -12.40
N ILE A 98 -13.45 16.03 -13.03
CA ILE A 98 -13.26 16.12 -14.47
C ILE A 98 -11.77 16.17 -14.74
N ARG A 99 -11.30 15.40 -15.71
CA ARG A 99 -9.93 15.44 -16.18
C ARG A 99 -9.63 16.80 -16.81
N LYS A 100 -8.54 17.45 -16.39
CA LYS A 100 -8.15 18.81 -16.82
C LYS A 100 -6.89 18.84 -17.68
N ASP A 101 -6.02 17.84 -17.56
CA ASP A 101 -4.82 17.77 -18.37
C ASP A 101 -5.17 17.30 -19.80
N THR A 102 -4.77 18.09 -20.77
CA THR A 102 -4.90 17.75 -22.19
C THR A 102 -3.66 17.02 -22.72
N ILE A 103 -2.54 17.09 -22.00
CA ILE A 103 -1.27 16.47 -22.37
C ILE A 103 -1.06 15.26 -21.46
N VAL A 104 -1.32 14.09 -21.99
CA VAL A 104 -0.89 12.85 -21.37
C VAL A 104 0.58 12.65 -21.74
N ALA A 105 1.48 13.09 -20.89
CA ALA A 105 2.84 12.57 -20.96
C ALA A 105 2.75 11.06 -20.78
N ASN A 106 3.06 10.31 -21.83
CA ASN A 106 2.95 8.86 -21.81
C ASN A 106 4.11 8.27 -21.00
N ASN A 107 4.13 8.56 -19.69
CA ASN A 107 5.14 8.14 -18.73
C ASN A 107 4.93 6.68 -18.26
N ARG A 108 4.10 5.91 -18.95
CA ARG A 108 3.93 4.48 -18.66
C ARG A 108 5.23 3.75 -18.96
N LYS A 109 6.08 3.64 -17.96
CA LYS A 109 7.38 2.98 -18.09
C LYS A 109 7.25 1.49 -18.45
N ASN A 110 6.17 0.82 -18.01
CA ASN A 110 5.93 -0.60 -18.31
C ASN A 110 4.49 -1.02 -17.94
N GLU A 111 3.63 -1.26 -18.93
CA GLU A 111 2.23 -1.66 -18.72
C GLU A 111 2.10 -3.01 -17.98
N ALA A 112 2.98 -3.97 -18.27
CA ALA A 112 2.95 -5.28 -17.61
C ALA A 112 3.31 -5.15 -16.12
N LEU A 113 4.29 -4.30 -15.77
CA LEU A 113 4.66 -4.02 -14.39
C LEU A 113 3.53 -3.31 -13.65
N SER A 114 2.87 -2.36 -14.31
CA SER A 114 1.73 -1.62 -13.79
C SER A 114 0.56 -2.56 -13.45
N LYS A 115 0.19 -3.45 -14.36
CA LYS A 115 -0.84 -4.48 -14.13
C LYS A 115 -0.49 -5.43 -12.99
N LYS A 116 0.78 -5.88 -12.94
CA LYS A 116 1.26 -6.73 -11.84
C LYS A 116 1.12 -6.00 -10.50
N LYS A 117 1.55 -4.74 -10.41
CA LYS A 117 1.44 -3.93 -9.18
C LYS A 117 -0.01 -3.76 -8.74
N ALA A 118 -0.93 -3.48 -9.67
CA ALA A 118 -2.36 -3.36 -9.38
C ALA A 118 -2.94 -4.67 -8.81
N ALA A 119 -2.58 -5.82 -9.38
CA ALA A 119 -3.00 -7.11 -8.87
C ALA A 119 -2.47 -7.38 -7.44
N LEU A 120 -1.19 -7.07 -7.18
CA LEU A 120 -0.60 -7.20 -5.84
C LEU A 120 -1.27 -6.27 -4.82
N LEU A 121 -1.56 -5.01 -5.20
CA LEU A 121 -2.29 -4.07 -4.34
C LEU A 121 -3.70 -4.56 -4.03
N HIS A 122 -4.42 -5.09 -5.02
CA HIS A 122 -5.74 -5.66 -4.80
C HIS A 122 -5.71 -6.81 -3.79
N GLU A 123 -4.78 -7.75 -3.92
CA GLU A 123 -4.63 -8.87 -2.97
C GLU A 123 -4.19 -8.37 -1.58
N TYR A 124 -3.30 -7.40 -1.50
CA TYR A 124 -2.86 -6.80 -0.25
C TYR A 124 -4.04 -6.18 0.53
N TYR A 125 -4.85 -5.34 -0.14
CA TYR A 125 -5.99 -4.70 0.52
C TYR A 125 -7.13 -5.67 0.85
N LYS A 126 -7.25 -6.78 0.11
CA LYS A 126 -8.15 -7.87 0.48
C LYS A 126 -7.73 -8.53 1.80
N ILE A 127 -6.44 -8.79 1.99
CA ILE A 127 -5.89 -9.32 3.24
C ILE A 127 -6.07 -8.30 4.38
N SER A 128 -5.84 -7.02 4.12
CA SER A 128 -5.95 -5.95 5.12
C SER A 128 -7.39 -5.66 5.54
N SER A 129 -8.37 -5.92 4.65
CA SER A 129 -9.80 -5.73 4.94
C SER A 129 -10.44 -6.92 5.64
N GLU A 130 -9.80 -8.10 5.61
CA GLU A 130 -10.22 -9.23 6.41
C GLU A 130 -10.02 -8.86 7.88
N LYS A 131 -11.11 -8.87 8.65
CA LYS A 131 -11.28 -8.45 10.05
C LYS A 131 -9.99 -8.30 10.85
N MET A 132 -9.81 -7.08 11.36
CA MET A 132 -8.55 -6.61 11.90
C MET A 132 -8.13 -7.19 13.23
N ALA A 133 -6.81 -7.32 13.31
CA ALA A 133 -5.90 -7.14 14.44
C ALA A 133 -6.27 -7.74 15.80
N ILE A 134 -7.42 -7.49 16.37
CA ILE A 134 -7.76 -7.99 17.72
C ILE A 134 -8.05 -9.49 17.70
N GLU A 135 -8.85 -9.98 16.73
CA GLU A 135 -9.11 -11.42 16.58
C GLU A 135 -7.84 -12.20 16.19
N MET A 136 -6.92 -11.54 15.47
CA MET A 136 -5.65 -12.15 15.06
C MET A 136 -4.61 -12.19 16.18
N MET A 137 -4.67 -11.28 17.16
CA MET A 137 -3.84 -11.38 18.36
C MET A 137 -4.28 -12.54 19.28
N MET A 138 -5.47 -13.08 19.05
CA MET A 138 -6.04 -14.18 19.83
C MET A 138 -6.00 -15.54 19.10
N ASP A 139 -5.65 -15.57 17.81
CA ASP A 139 -5.58 -16.78 16.98
C ASP A 139 -4.24 -16.87 16.24
N ASP A 140 -3.31 -17.63 16.81
CA ASP A 140 -1.97 -17.87 16.27
C ASP A 140 -2.01 -18.44 14.83
N THR A 141 -3.04 -19.22 14.49
CA THR A 141 -3.18 -19.81 13.15
C THR A 141 -3.52 -18.75 12.11
N ALA A 142 -4.44 -17.84 12.44
CA ALA A 142 -4.82 -16.74 11.57
C ALA A 142 -3.65 -15.74 11.41
N ALA A 143 -2.93 -15.44 12.49
CA ALA A 143 -1.75 -14.58 12.46
C ALA A 143 -0.65 -15.17 11.55
N LYS A 144 -0.36 -16.47 11.66
CA LYS A 144 0.60 -17.19 10.82
C LYS A 144 0.20 -17.16 9.34
N ALA A 145 -1.06 -17.47 9.04
CA ALA A 145 -1.56 -17.47 7.67
C ALA A 145 -1.48 -16.06 7.02
N LYS A 146 -1.75 -15.01 7.80
CA LYS A 146 -1.59 -13.62 7.32
C LYS A 146 -0.13 -13.28 7.08
N LYS A 147 0.77 -13.62 8.00
CA LYS A 147 2.21 -13.44 7.84
C LYS A 147 2.71 -14.08 6.54
N GLU A 148 2.30 -15.31 6.25
CA GLU A 148 2.67 -16.03 5.02
C GLU A 148 2.17 -15.29 3.76
N LYS A 149 0.91 -14.83 3.76
CA LYS A 149 0.35 -14.04 2.64
C LYS A 149 1.10 -12.72 2.43
N ILE A 150 1.37 -11.97 3.51
CA ILE A 150 2.11 -10.69 3.45
C ILE A 150 3.55 -10.91 2.99
N SER A 151 4.26 -11.91 3.53
CA SER A 151 5.60 -12.29 3.10
C SER A 151 5.65 -12.63 1.61
N LYS A 152 4.66 -13.38 1.10
CA LYS A 152 4.53 -13.70 -0.32
C LYS A 152 4.42 -12.44 -1.18
N LEU A 153 3.52 -11.50 -0.84
CA LEU A 153 3.35 -10.25 -1.57
C LEU A 153 4.62 -9.37 -1.54
N CYS A 154 5.33 -9.35 -0.41
CA CYS A 154 6.64 -8.71 -0.31
C CYS A 154 7.66 -9.35 -1.27
N ASN A 155 7.70 -10.69 -1.35
CA ASN A 155 8.61 -11.41 -2.24
C ASN A 155 8.27 -11.19 -3.72
N GLU A 156 7.01 -10.95 -4.05
CA GLU A 156 6.55 -10.59 -5.38
C GLU A 156 6.82 -9.13 -5.75
N GLY A 157 7.33 -8.32 -4.80
CA GLY A 157 7.84 -6.96 -5.04
C GLY A 157 6.91 -5.84 -4.59
N LEU A 158 5.90 -6.10 -3.75
CA LEU A 158 5.05 -5.05 -3.18
C LEU A 158 5.71 -4.44 -1.93
N SER A 159 6.26 -3.23 -2.04
CA SER A 159 6.94 -2.52 -0.96
C SER A 159 6.09 -2.35 0.29
N LYS A 160 4.81 -2.04 0.13
CA LYS A 160 3.86 -1.91 1.24
C LYS A 160 3.74 -3.21 2.06
N ALA A 161 3.68 -4.35 1.39
CA ALA A 161 3.69 -5.65 2.05
C ALA A 161 5.03 -5.94 2.74
N CYS A 162 6.15 -5.48 2.16
CA CYS A 162 7.45 -5.59 2.81
C CYS A 162 7.53 -4.77 4.11
N MET A 163 6.93 -3.58 4.14
CA MET A 163 6.87 -2.76 5.35
C MET A 163 6.05 -3.42 6.46
N ASP A 164 4.88 -3.99 6.12
CA ASP A 164 4.08 -4.74 7.08
C ASP A 164 4.80 -6.00 7.57
N TYR A 165 5.46 -6.72 6.66
CA TYR A 165 6.25 -7.91 7.01
C TYR A 165 7.41 -7.55 7.94
N PHE A 166 8.07 -6.40 7.71
CA PHE A 166 9.10 -5.88 8.61
C PHE A 166 8.53 -5.64 10.03
N GLY A 167 7.37 -5.02 10.13
CA GLY A 167 6.70 -4.81 11.42
C GLY A 167 6.38 -6.12 12.15
N ILE A 168 5.91 -7.13 11.42
CA ILE A 168 5.64 -8.47 11.97
C ILE A 168 6.94 -9.10 12.52
N LEU A 169 8.01 -9.12 11.73
CA LEU A 169 9.29 -9.68 12.15
C LEU A 169 9.87 -8.92 13.35
N LEU A 170 9.72 -7.60 13.38
CA LEU A 170 10.18 -6.76 14.49
C LEU A 170 9.45 -7.12 15.80
N ILE A 171 8.13 -7.32 15.73
CA ILE A 171 7.33 -7.75 16.90
C ILE A 171 7.73 -9.14 17.37
N GLU A 172 7.97 -10.07 16.45
CA GLU A 172 8.41 -11.44 16.78
C GLU A 172 9.80 -11.44 17.43
N ASP A 173 10.72 -10.62 16.92
CA ASP A 173 12.10 -10.53 17.39
C ASP A 173 12.18 -9.82 18.76
N GLN A 174 11.60 -8.64 18.89
CA GLN A 174 11.77 -7.77 20.05
C GLN A 174 10.52 -7.72 20.97
N GLY A 175 9.36 -8.07 20.48
CA GLY A 175 8.07 -7.98 21.19
C GLY A 175 7.40 -6.60 21.04
N MET A 176 6.11 -6.56 21.28
CA MET A 176 5.32 -5.33 21.21
C MET A 176 5.76 -4.31 22.28
N ASP A 177 6.12 -4.77 23.48
CA ASP A 177 6.53 -3.89 24.58
C ASP A 177 7.80 -3.11 24.24
N ALA A 178 8.73 -3.70 23.49
CA ALA A 178 9.94 -3.03 23.04
C ALA A 178 9.69 -1.93 22.02
N LEU A 179 8.60 -2.02 21.25
CA LEU A 179 8.18 -0.96 20.33
C LEU A 179 7.56 0.22 21.07
N LEU A 180 6.81 -0.06 22.14
CA LEU A 180 6.11 0.95 22.92
C LEU A 180 7.04 1.62 23.95
N ASN A 181 8.03 0.90 24.48
CA ASN A 181 8.96 1.34 25.52
C ASN A 181 10.37 0.81 25.22
N PRO A 182 11.08 1.34 24.21
CA PRO A 182 12.39 0.83 23.81
C PRO A 182 13.44 0.82 24.91
N GLU A 183 13.38 1.80 25.81
CA GLU A 183 14.28 1.94 26.96
C GLU A 183 14.16 0.78 27.98
N LYS A 184 12.97 0.18 28.07
CA LYS A 184 12.69 -0.96 28.97
C LYS A 184 12.90 -2.31 28.30
N ASN A 185 13.40 -2.32 27.07
CA ASN A 185 13.62 -3.56 26.33
C ASN A 185 14.71 -4.41 26.99
N THR A 186 14.32 -5.58 27.51
CA THR A 186 15.21 -6.55 28.16
C THR A 186 15.67 -7.68 27.23
N LYS A 187 15.17 -7.72 25.98
CA LYS A 187 15.55 -8.75 25.01
C LYS A 187 16.97 -8.57 24.50
N PRO A 188 17.58 -9.62 23.95
CA PRO A 188 18.92 -9.55 23.37
C PRO A 188 19.02 -8.45 22.33
N LYS A 189 20.03 -7.57 22.45
CA LYS A 189 20.28 -6.46 21.54
C LYS A 189 21.17 -6.88 20.35
N THR A 190 20.92 -8.07 19.81
CA THR A 190 21.62 -8.62 18.65
C THR A 190 20.84 -8.36 17.38
N LEU A 191 21.54 -7.95 16.33
CA LEU A 191 20.92 -7.73 15.02
C LEU A 191 20.39 -9.04 14.44
N ASN A 192 19.12 -9.05 14.06
CA ASN A 192 18.55 -10.09 13.24
C ASN A 192 18.85 -9.78 11.75
N PRO A 193 19.65 -10.61 11.06
CA PRO A 193 20.04 -10.33 9.68
C PRO A 193 18.86 -10.34 8.70
N GLU A 194 17.77 -11.06 8.99
CA GLU A 194 16.57 -11.07 8.16
C GLU A 194 15.88 -9.71 8.17
N ILE A 195 15.74 -9.09 9.35
CA ILE A 195 15.14 -7.75 9.49
C ILE A 195 15.97 -6.70 8.75
N VAL A 196 17.29 -6.74 8.93
CA VAL A 196 18.21 -5.82 8.23
C VAL A 196 18.12 -5.99 6.71
N SER A 197 18.13 -7.23 6.23
CA SER A 197 18.01 -7.55 4.81
C SER A 197 16.67 -7.05 4.24
N LEU A 198 15.58 -7.23 4.98
CA LEU A 198 14.26 -6.76 4.56
C LEU A 198 14.17 -5.23 4.50
N GLY A 199 14.76 -4.53 5.50
CA GLY A 199 14.85 -3.06 5.47
C GLY A 199 15.62 -2.55 4.25
N ASN A 200 16.76 -3.17 3.94
CA ASN A 200 17.53 -2.84 2.74
C ASN A 200 16.77 -3.15 1.44
N LYS A 201 15.98 -4.22 1.41
CA LYS A 201 15.11 -4.54 0.28
C LYS A 201 14.07 -3.43 0.05
N ILE A 202 13.44 -2.91 1.12
CA ILE A 202 12.48 -1.80 1.02
C ILE A 202 13.16 -0.55 0.46
N ILE A 203 14.36 -0.21 0.95
CA ILE A 203 15.16 0.91 0.45
C ILE A 203 15.47 0.75 -1.04
N SER A 204 15.84 -0.45 -1.48
CA SER A 204 16.14 -0.74 -2.89
C SER A 204 14.92 -0.61 -3.83
N GLN A 205 13.72 -0.59 -3.27
CA GLN A 205 12.47 -0.31 -3.98
C GLN A 205 12.14 1.19 -4.06
N GLU A 206 13.10 2.04 -3.70
CA GLU A 206 12.94 3.51 -3.67
C GLU A 206 11.87 3.99 -2.67
N GLU A 207 11.66 3.22 -1.59
CA GLU A 207 10.73 3.58 -0.51
C GLU A 207 11.51 4.20 0.67
N PRO A 208 11.40 5.51 0.90
CA PRO A 208 12.14 6.22 1.96
C PRO A 208 11.85 5.69 3.37
N GLU A 209 10.65 5.14 3.57
CA GLU A 209 10.25 4.52 4.83
C GLU A 209 11.13 3.34 5.25
N GLY A 210 11.85 2.71 4.34
CA GLY A 210 12.82 1.66 4.66
C GLY A 210 13.91 2.15 5.60
N TYR A 211 14.37 3.39 5.44
CA TYR A 211 15.32 4.04 6.36
C TYR A 211 14.69 4.28 7.73
N THR A 212 13.43 4.71 7.77
CA THR A 212 12.70 4.89 9.04
C THR A 212 12.61 3.57 9.81
N LEU A 213 12.24 2.50 9.13
CA LEU A 213 12.09 1.17 9.74
C LEU A 213 13.41 0.64 10.29
N LEU A 214 14.50 0.75 9.52
CA LEU A 214 15.83 0.35 9.99
C LEU A 214 16.30 1.22 11.15
N GLY A 215 16.10 2.53 11.09
CA GLY A 215 16.43 3.44 12.19
C GLY A 215 15.69 3.07 13.47
N THR A 216 14.38 2.81 13.37
CA THR A 216 13.56 2.35 14.50
C THR A 216 14.07 1.03 15.07
N TYR A 217 14.45 0.07 14.22
CA TYR A 217 15.04 -1.19 14.68
C TYR A 217 16.34 -0.98 15.43
N TYR A 218 17.26 -0.17 14.90
CA TYR A 218 18.52 0.16 15.59
C TYR A 218 18.26 0.87 16.93
N TYR A 219 17.26 1.76 16.98
CA TYR A 219 16.90 2.45 18.22
C TYR A 219 16.41 1.48 19.30
N ILE A 220 15.52 0.55 18.96
CA ILE A 220 15.04 -0.50 19.88
C ILE A 220 16.19 -1.37 20.40
N LEU A 221 17.22 -1.60 19.60
CA LEU A 221 18.43 -2.30 20.01
C LEU A 221 19.42 -1.42 20.81
N GLY A 222 19.09 -0.15 21.10
CA GLY A 222 19.94 0.80 21.81
C GLY A 222 21.13 1.33 21.00
N GLN A 223 21.12 1.16 19.68
CA GLN A 223 22.17 1.65 18.77
C GLN A 223 21.77 3.03 18.23
N LYS A 224 21.71 4.03 19.13
CA LYS A 224 21.18 5.38 18.84
C LYS A 224 21.87 6.07 17.66
N GLU A 225 23.19 5.98 17.57
CA GLU A 225 23.96 6.62 16.48
C GLU A 225 23.58 6.06 15.12
N LYS A 226 23.40 4.73 15.01
CA LYS A 226 22.95 4.10 13.76
C LYS A 226 21.49 4.44 13.44
N ALA A 227 20.64 4.55 14.45
CA ALA A 227 19.25 4.97 14.26
C ALA A 227 19.20 6.37 13.64
N VAL A 228 19.90 7.34 14.22
CA VAL A 228 20.01 8.71 13.72
C VAL A 228 20.58 8.76 12.31
N GLU A 229 21.62 7.96 12.02
CA GLU A 229 22.17 7.88 10.66
C GLU A 229 21.13 7.42 9.63
N GLN A 230 20.34 6.39 9.94
CA GLN A 230 19.30 5.92 9.04
C GLN A 230 18.17 6.94 8.89
N TRP A 231 17.73 7.56 9.97
CA TRP A 231 16.68 8.57 9.89
C TRP A 231 17.10 9.81 9.09
N ASN A 232 18.35 10.26 9.22
CA ASN A 232 18.89 11.34 8.38
C ASN A 232 18.83 10.97 6.89
N LYS A 233 19.26 9.76 6.52
CA LYS A 233 19.14 9.26 5.14
C LYS A 233 17.67 9.22 4.68
N GLY A 234 16.75 8.87 5.57
CA GLY A 234 15.32 8.89 5.30
C GLY A 234 14.80 10.29 5.02
N VAL A 235 15.20 11.29 5.80
CA VAL A 235 14.86 12.71 5.59
C VAL A 235 15.39 13.19 4.24
N ASP A 236 16.64 12.90 3.89
CA ASP A 236 17.24 13.25 2.59
C ASP A 236 16.49 12.64 1.41
N LYS A 237 15.76 11.53 1.64
CA LYS A 237 14.90 10.86 0.65
C LYS A 237 13.43 11.25 0.76
N GLY A 238 13.08 12.19 1.64
CA GLY A 238 11.73 12.74 1.79
C GLY A 238 10.81 11.99 2.76
N SER A 239 11.33 11.12 3.63
CA SER A 239 10.53 10.48 4.68
C SER A 239 10.17 11.45 5.79
N GLN A 240 8.91 11.82 5.89
CA GLN A 240 8.38 12.61 7.00
C GLN A 240 8.45 11.85 8.34
N LYS A 241 8.30 10.53 8.32
CA LYS A 241 8.39 9.69 9.52
C LYS A 241 9.80 9.69 10.11
N SER A 242 10.82 9.71 9.25
CA SER A 242 12.21 9.87 9.71
C SER A 242 12.45 11.21 10.36
N ALA A 243 11.90 12.30 9.80
CA ALA A 243 11.99 13.63 10.41
C ALA A 243 11.32 13.67 11.80
N MET A 244 10.13 13.05 11.92
CA MET A 244 9.44 12.95 13.22
C MET A 244 10.25 12.13 14.23
N ALA A 245 10.88 11.03 13.83
CA ALA A 245 11.70 10.21 14.71
C ALA A 245 12.95 10.97 15.22
N LEU A 246 13.59 11.79 14.38
CA LEU A 246 14.70 12.65 14.79
C LEU A 246 14.25 13.70 15.81
N ILE A 247 13.12 14.36 15.60
CA ILE A 247 12.57 15.33 16.57
C ILE A 247 12.29 14.65 17.92
N GLN A 248 11.73 13.45 17.89
CA GLN A 248 11.40 12.72 19.12
C GLN A 248 12.65 12.39 19.94
N ILE A 249 13.73 11.93 19.30
CA ILE A 249 14.97 11.54 20.01
C ILE A 249 15.73 12.77 20.56
N GLU A 250 15.56 13.96 19.97
CA GLU A 250 16.13 15.22 20.47
C GLU A 250 15.42 15.73 21.73
N MET A 251 14.19 15.29 21.97
CA MET A 251 13.38 15.68 23.12
C MET A 251 13.59 14.78 24.36
N GLU A 252 14.30 13.65 24.22
CA GLU A 252 14.68 12.71 25.29
C GLU A 252 15.99 13.14 25.96
#